data_cfc8eb6368134429fc725ce8f815d842
#
_entry.id   cfc8eb6368134429fc725ce8f815d842
#
_cell.length_a   1.000
_cell.length_b   1.000
_cell.length_c   1.000
_cell.angle_alpha   90.00
_cell.angle_beta   90.00
_cell.angle_gamma   90.00
#
_symmetry.space_group_name_H-M   'P 1'
#
loop_
_entity.id
_entity.type
_entity.pdbx_description
1 polymer ?
#
loop_
_entity_poly.entity_id
_entity_poly.type
_entity_poly.pdbx_seq_one_letter_code
_entity_poly.pdbx_strand_id
1 'polypeptide(L)'
;MRADKFFAEKFGSRTKAAEAIERGLVLVNGKPVRPKDEVAPSDDFRFVQPDEYFVSNGGYKLARALNEFSYDCTGKIFADLGASTGGVTDCLLQHGAAKVYAVDVAYGILNWKLRSDSRVVPLERVNARYLDEEKVPEL
;
A
#
# COMPACT_ATOMS: atom_id res chain seq x y z
N MET A 1 -11.04 14.26 20.45
CA MET A 1 -11.26 14.60 19.03
C MET A 1 -10.71 13.48 18.15
N ARG A 2 -11.36 13.15 17.08
CA ARG A 2 -10.85 12.15 16.12
C ARG A 2 -9.48 12.57 15.59
N ALA A 3 -8.59 11.61 15.42
CA ALA A 3 -7.22 11.86 14.97
C ALA A 3 -7.16 12.58 13.61
N ASP A 4 -7.95 12.14 12.63
CA ASP A 4 -7.99 12.78 11.31
C ASP A 4 -8.39 14.25 11.37
N LYS A 5 -9.33 14.59 12.23
CA LYS A 5 -9.77 15.96 12.44
C LYS A 5 -8.72 16.76 13.22
N PHE A 6 -8.13 16.16 14.23
CA PHE A 6 -7.11 16.79 15.06
C PHE A 6 -5.87 17.20 14.26
N PHE A 7 -5.42 16.33 13.37
CA PHE A 7 -4.22 16.55 12.55
C PHE A 7 -4.49 17.24 11.21
N ALA A 8 -5.75 17.62 10.92
CA ALA A 8 -6.10 18.23 9.64
C ALA A 8 -5.30 19.49 9.33
N GLU A 9 -5.05 20.33 10.31
CA GLU A 9 -4.28 21.56 10.15
C GLU A 9 -2.83 21.26 9.77
N LYS A 10 -2.21 20.28 10.44
CA LYS A 10 -0.82 19.90 10.17
C LYS A 10 -0.63 19.37 8.75
N PHE A 11 -1.56 18.58 8.23
CA PHE A 11 -1.43 17.92 6.92
C PHE A 11 -2.16 18.66 5.80
N GLY A 12 -2.86 19.76 6.11
CA GLY A 12 -3.53 20.59 5.13
C GLY A 12 -5.01 20.26 4.90
N SER A 13 -5.45 19.06 5.25
CA SER A 13 -6.85 18.66 5.21
C SER A 13 -7.07 17.41 6.05
N ARG A 14 -8.34 17.14 6.37
CA ARG A 14 -8.73 15.92 7.09
C ARG A 14 -8.41 14.66 6.27
N THR A 15 -8.62 14.71 4.95
CA THR A 15 -8.29 13.61 4.04
C THR A 15 -6.79 13.31 4.04
N LYS A 16 -5.96 14.34 3.93
CA LYS A 16 -4.50 14.17 3.97
C LYS A 16 -4.01 13.68 5.33
N ALA A 17 -4.63 14.13 6.40
CA ALA A 17 -4.33 13.62 7.74
C ALA A 17 -4.67 12.14 7.87
N ALA A 18 -5.84 11.71 7.37
CA ALA A 18 -6.25 10.31 7.38
C ALA A 18 -5.26 9.44 6.58
N GLU A 19 -4.81 9.91 5.42
CA GLU A 19 -3.81 9.19 4.61
C GLU A 19 -2.49 9.03 5.36
N ALA A 20 -1.99 10.11 5.99
CA ALA A 20 -0.75 10.05 6.77
C ALA A 20 -0.86 9.08 7.95
N ILE A 21 -2.00 9.09 8.65
CA ILE A 21 -2.27 8.18 9.75
C ILE A 21 -2.28 6.73 9.27
N GLU A 22 -2.96 6.45 8.16
CA GLU A 22 -3.04 5.11 7.59
C GLU A 22 -1.68 4.59 7.11
N ARG A 23 -0.80 5.48 6.66
CA ARG A 23 0.58 5.14 6.27
C ARG A 23 1.49 4.90 7.46
N GLY A 24 1.02 5.10 8.69
CA GLY A 24 1.84 4.94 9.89
C GLY A 24 2.78 6.10 10.16
N LEU A 25 2.54 7.27 9.58
CA LEU A 25 3.41 8.46 9.71
C LEU A 25 3.09 9.28 10.97
N VAL A 26 2.08 8.90 11.73
CA VAL A 26 1.69 9.55 12.97
C VAL A 26 1.64 8.52 14.08
N LEU A 27 2.45 8.72 15.11
CA LEU A 27 2.43 7.91 16.32
C LEU A 27 1.86 8.74 17.47
N VAL A 28 0.92 8.16 18.19
CA VAL A 28 0.34 8.77 19.39
C VAL A 28 0.70 7.90 20.57
N ASN A 29 1.41 8.47 21.54
CA ASN A 29 1.95 7.73 22.69
C ASN A 29 2.79 6.52 22.25
N GLY A 30 3.56 6.69 21.16
CA GLY A 30 4.45 5.67 20.62
C GLY A 30 3.78 4.60 19.77
N LYS A 31 2.48 4.71 19.48
CA LYS A 31 1.72 3.71 18.73
C LYS A 31 1.02 4.32 17.52
N PRO A 32 0.91 3.58 16.39
CA PRO A 32 0.06 4.02 15.29
C PRO A 32 -1.41 4.02 15.73
N VAL A 33 -2.17 4.94 15.14
CA VAL A 33 -3.60 5.08 15.39
C VAL A 33 -4.38 4.96 14.09
N ARG A 34 -5.69 4.89 14.20
CA ARG A 34 -6.60 4.95 13.05
C ARG A 34 -7.19 6.37 12.94
N PRO A 35 -7.62 6.79 11.73
CA PRO A 35 -8.21 8.13 11.58
C PRO A 35 -9.36 8.44 12.53
N LYS A 36 -10.13 7.44 12.89
CA LYS A 36 -11.30 7.57 13.79
C LYS A 36 -10.97 7.50 15.28
N ASP A 37 -9.75 7.17 15.65
CA ASP A 37 -9.36 7.03 17.05
C ASP A 37 -9.35 8.41 17.73
N GLU A 38 -9.70 8.42 19.02
CA GLU A 38 -9.67 9.63 19.83
C GLU A 38 -8.25 9.99 20.24
N VAL A 39 -7.92 11.27 20.11
CA VAL A 39 -6.66 11.84 20.59
C VAL A 39 -6.94 13.08 21.42
N ALA A 40 -6.05 13.36 22.36
CA ALA A 40 -6.13 14.52 23.23
C ALA A 40 -4.89 15.41 23.04
N PRO A 41 -5.01 16.74 23.24
CA PRO A 41 -3.85 17.65 23.13
C PRO A 41 -2.70 17.30 24.07
N SER A 42 -2.99 16.58 25.15
CA SER A 42 -2.00 16.14 26.14
C SER A 42 -1.25 14.88 25.73
N ASP A 43 -1.68 14.19 24.64
CA ASP A 43 -0.99 13.00 24.15
C ASP A 43 0.37 13.38 23.57
N ASP A 44 1.30 12.41 23.58
CA ASP A 44 2.60 12.56 22.94
C ASP A 44 2.48 12.21 21.45
N PHE A 45 2.83 13.16 20.59
CA PHE A 45 2.73 12.99 19.15
C PHE A 45 4.11 12.91 18.52
N ARG A 46 4.29 11.92 17.62
CA ARG A 46 5.51 11.81 16.81
C ARG A 46 5.11 11.67 15.34
N PHE A 47 5.80 12.44 14.50
CA PHE A 47 5.61 12.38 13.05
C PHE A 47 6.82 11.70 12.43
N VAL A 48 6.57 10.71 11.56
CA VAL A 48 7.59 9.88 10.95
C VAL A 48 7.68 10.23 9.47
N GLN A 49 8.90 10.42 8.98
CA GLN A 49 9.15 10.55 7.54
C GLN A 49 9.15 9.16 6.92
N PRO A 50 8.45 8.93 5.81
CA PRO A 50 8.47 7.63 5.17
C PRO A 50 9.85 7.36 4.53
N ASP A 51 10.38 6.17 4.76
CA ASP A 51 11.63 5.71 4.13
C ASP A 51 11.38 5.28 2.68
N GLU A 52 10.15 4.91 2.35
CA GLU A 52 9.74 4.42 1.05
C GLU A 52 8.51 5.17 0.56
N TYR A 53 8.38 5.31 -0.76
CA TYR A 53 7.23 5.93 -1.41
C TYR A 53 6.59 4.97 -2.40
N PHE A 54 5.29 4.75 -2.26
CA PHE A 54 4.50 3.87 -3.12
C PHE A 54 3.41 4.66 -3.84
N VAL A 55 2.97 4.16 -4.99
CA VAL A 55 1.99 4.85 -5.83
C VAL A 55 0.61 4.98 -5.20
N SER A 56 0.30 4.18 -4.17
CA SER A 56 -0.96 4.29 -3.41
C SER A 56 -0.84 3.68 -2.02
N ASN A 57 -1.87 3.89 -1.20
CA ASN A 57 -1.87 3.53 0.23
C ASN A 57 -1.71 2.04 0.50
N GLY A 58 -2.17 1.17 -0.41
CA GLY A 58 -2.01 -0.28 -0.26
C GLY A 58 -0.56 -0.70 -0.11
N GLY A 59 0.37 0.00 -0.77
CA GLY A 59 1.81 -0.28 -0.66
C GLY A 59 2.35 -0.05 0.75
N TYR A 60 1.91 0.99 1.42
CA TYR A 60 2.32 1.28 2.80
C TYR A 60 1.80 0.24 3.78
N LYS A 61 0.58 -0.23 3.57
CA LYS A 61 -0.01 -1.30 4.39
C LYS A 61 0.76 -2.61 4.24
N LEU A 62 1.10 -2.96 3.02
CA LEU A 62 1.88 -4.17 2.75
C LEU A 62 3.31 -4.05 3.31
N ALA A 63 3.99 -2.92 3.11
CA ALA A 63 5.34 -2.71 3.63
C ALA A 63 5.39 -2.92 5.15
N ARG A 64 4.38 -2.42 5.85
CA ARG A 64 4.25 -2.61 7.29
C ARG A 64 4.07 -4.09 7.66
N ALA A 65 3.22 -4.82 6.93
CA ALA A 65 3.01 -6.24 7.16
C ALA A 65 4.29 -7.05 6.87
N LEU A 66 4.99 -6.75 5.79
CA LEU A 66 6.24 -7.42 5.44
C LEU A 66 7.29 -7.25 6.55
N ASN A 67 7.40 -6.04 7.08
CA ASN A 67 8.33 -5.74 8.16
C ASN A 67 7.92 -6.47 9.46
N GLU A 68 6.65 -6.42 9.82
CA GLU A 68 6.13 -7.02 11.04
C GLU A 68 6.29 -8.54 11.03
N PHE A 69 6.06 -9.18 9.89
CA PHE A 69 6.18 -10.63 9.74
C PHE A 69 7.56 -11.07 9.27
N SER A 70 8.49 -10.14 9.06
CA SER A 70 9.84 -10.42 8.54
C SER A 70 9.81 -11.25 7.25
N TYR A 71 8.85 -10.95 6.36
CA TYR A 71 8.68 -11.70 5.12
C TYR A 71 9.59 -11.15 4.03
N ASP A 72 10.33 -12.03 3.37
CA ASP A 72 11.27 -11.70 2.29
C ASP A 72 10.63 -11.97 0.93
N CYS A 73 10.44 -10.90 0.14
CA CYS A 73 9.87 -10.96 -1.20
C CYS A 73 10.90 -11.24 -2.29
N THR A 74 12.20 -11.18 -1.95
CA THR A 74 13.28 -11.24 -2.94
C THR A 74 13.21 -12.47 -3.83
N GLY A 75 13.18 -12.25 -5.15
CA GLY A 75 13.19 -13.31 -6.15
C GLY A 75 11.89 -14.09 -6.29
N LYS A 76 10.86 -13.73 -5.56
CA LYS A 76 9.57 -14.44 -5.58
C LYS A 76 8.62 -13.86 -6.61
N ILE A 77 7.63 -14.66 -6.99
CA ILE A 77 6.59 -14.31 -7.96
C ILE A 77 5.26 -14.20 -7.23
N PHE A 78 4.53 -13.13 -7.48
CA PHE A 78 3.27 -12.82 -6.79
C PHE A 78 2.14 -12.57 -7.77
N ALA A 79 0.92 -12.82 -7.31
CA ALA A 79 -0.28 -12.29 -7.94
C ALA A 79 -0.92 -11.27 -6.99
N ASP A 80 -1.09 -10.05 -7.47
CA ASP A 80 -1.77 -8.98 -6.74
C ASP A 80 -3.22 -8.96 -7.21
N LEU A 81 -4.11 -9.54 -6.40
CA LEU A 81 -5.51 -9.68 -6.73
C LEU A 81 -6.28 -8.41 -6.34
N GLY A 82 -6.83 -7.73 -7.34
CA GLY A 82 -7.42 -6.41 -7.15
C GLY A 82 -6.34 -5.33 -7.10
N ALA A 83 -5.43 -5.35 -8.07
CA ALA A 83 -4.24 -4.50 -8.07
C ALA A 83 -4.57 -3.00 -8.06
N SER A 84 -5.69 -2.58 -8.63
CA SER A 84 -6.13 -1.19 -8.69
C SER A 84 -5.04 -0.29 -9.31
N THR A 85 -4.64 0.79 -8.66
CA THR A 85 -3.56 1.67 -9.12
C THR A 85 -2.18 1.08 -8.94
N GLY A 86 -2.02 0.04 -8.13
CA GLY A 86 -0.79 -0.75 -8.03
C GLY A 86 0.07 -0.51 -6.80
N GLY A 87 -0.50 0.00 -5.71
CA GLY A 87 0.28 0.23 -4.48
C GLY A 87 0.94 -1.02 -3.94
N VAL A 88 0.22 -2.13 -3.90
CA VAL A 88 0.76 -3.43 -3.44
C VAL A 88 1.80 -3.95 -4.42
N THR A 89 1.54 -3.91 -5.73
CA THR A 89 2.50 -4.30 -6.75
C THR A 89 3.80 -3.49 -6.63
N ASP A 90 3.69 -2.18 -6.49
CA ASP A 90 4.83 -1.28 -6.31
C ASP A 90 5.67 -1.68 -5.08
N CYS A 91 5.03 -1.94 -3.95
CA CYS A 91 5.70 -2.39 -2.74
C CYS A 91 6.45 -3.71 -2.95
N LEU A 92 5.81 -4.70 -3.58
CA LEU A 92 6.44 -5.99 -3.87
C LEU A 92 7.69 -5.82 -4.73
N LEU A 93 7.63 -4.99 -5.76
CA LEU A 93 8.77 -4.71 -6.65
C LEU A 93 9.90 -4.03 -5.91
N GLN A 94 9.60 -3.05 -5.08
CA GLN A 94 10.61 -2.33 -4.29
C GLN A 94 11.27 -3.25 -3.24
N HIS A 95 10.57 -4.30 -2.83
CA HIS A 95 11.10 -5.32 -1.92
C HIS A 95 11.71 -6.52 -2.64
N GLY A 96 11.99 -6.40 -3.92
CA GLY A 96 12.79 -7.36 -4.66
C GLY A 96 12.02 -8.50 -5.34
N ALA A 97 10.71 -8.41 -5.48
CA ALA A 97 9.93 -9.41 -6.22
C ALA A 97 10.47 -9.58 -7.64
N ALA A 98 10.55 -10.81 -8.11
CA ALA A 98 11.01 -11.10 -9.46
C ALA A 98 9.93 -10.82 -10.52
N LYS A 99 8.67 -11.03 -10.17
CA LYS A 99 7.53 -10.81 -11.08
C LYS A 99 6.26 -10.62 -10.27
N VAL A 100 5.38 -9.76 -10.75
CA VAL A 100 4.05 -9.56 -10.19
C VAL A 100 3.00 -9.57 -11.29
N TYR A 101 2.03 -10.46 -11.16
CA TYR A 101 0.81 -10.45 -11.96
C TYR A 101 -0.17 -9.47 -11.32
N ALA A 102 -0.41 -8.33 -11.95
CA ALA A 102 -1.32 -7.31 -11.45
C ALA A 102 -2.71 -7.55 -12.02
N VAL A 103 -3.57 -8.19 -11.25
CA VAL A 103 -4.89 -8.68 -11.68
C VAL A 103 -5.98 -7.70 -11.23
N ASP A 104 -6.82 -7.26 -12.17
CA ASP A 104 -7.96 -6.40 -11.85
C ASP A 104 -9.07 -6.58 -12.89
N VAL A 105 -10.33 -6.40 -12.45
CA VAL A 105 -11.48 -6.39 -13.34
C VAL A 105 -11.54 -5.10 -14.16
N ALA A 106 -10.93 -4.02 -13.65
CA ALA A 106 -10.86 -2.73 -14.34
C ALA A 106 -9.80 -2.73 -15.45
N TYR A 107 -9.82 -1.70 -16.26
CA TYR A 107 -8.86 -1.48 -17.33
C TYR A 107 -8.28 -0.08 -17.24
N GLY A 108 -6.96 0.03 -17.44
CA GLY A 108 -6.29 1.33 -17.58
C GLY A 108 -6.06 2.10 -16.30
N ILE A 109 -6.32 1.53 -15.11
CA ILE A 109 -6.14 2.22 -13.83
C ILE A 109 -4.77 1.96 -13.19
N LEU A 110 -4.06 0.92 -13.63
CA LEU A 110 -2.71 0.64 -13.12
C LEU A 110 -1.76 1.79 -13.48
N ASN A 111 -1.02 2.29 -12.49
CA ASN A 111 -0.07 3.37 -12.70
C ASN A 111 0.90 3.03 -13.84
N TRP A 112 1.12 3.96 -14.77
CA TRP A 112 1.92 3.70 -15.97
C TRP A 112 3.37 3.31 -15.65
N LYS A 113 3.93 3.78 -14.55
CA LYS A 113 5.27 3.39 -14.09
C LYS A 113 5.35 1.89 -13.86
N LEU A 114 4.31 1.30 -13.30
CA LEU A 114 4.23 -0.15 -13.06
C LEU A 114 3.93 -0.90 -14.35
N ARG A 115 3.04 -0.36 -15.17
CA ARG A 115 2.71 -0.94 -16.47
C ARG A 115 3.95 -1.04 -17.37
N SER A 116 4.88 -0.10 -17.24
CA SER A 116 6.12 -0.05 -18.01
C SER A 116 7.24 -0.91 -17.42
N ASP A 117 7.08 -1.44 -16.22
CA ASP A 117 8.07 -2.29 -15.56
C ASP A 117 8.00 -3.70 -16.14
N SER A 118 9.15 -4.23 -16.61
CA SER A 118 9.22 -5.55 -17.22
C SER A 118 8.86 -6.70 -16.27
N ARG A 119 8.90 -6.47 -14.96
CA ARG A 119 8.53 -7.47 -13.94
C ARG A 119 7.02 -7.55 -13.72
N VAL A 120 6.27 -6.60 -14.25
CA VAL A 120 4.82 -6.54 -14.08
C VAL A 120 4.11 -7.11 -15.28
N VAL A 121 3.20 -8.04 -15.04
CA VAL A 121 2.29 -8.58 -16.05
C VAL A 121 0.88 -8.12 -15.72
N PRO A 122 0.37 -7.06 -16.41
CA PRO A 122 -1.00 -6.61 -16.17
C PRO A 122 -1.99 -7.64 -16.72
N LEU A 123 -2.90 -8.09 -15.88
CA LEU A 123 -4.03 -8.94 -16.27
C LEU A 123 -5.31 -8.12 -16.02
N GLU A 124 -5.64 -7.28 -16.98
CA GLU A 124 -6.78 -6.38 -16.89
C GLU A 124 -8.04 -7.03 -17.43
N ARG A 125 -9.21 -6.55 -16.96
CA ARG A 125 -10.52 -7.14 -17.27
C ARG A 125 -10.58 -8.63 -16.92
N VAL A 126 -9.83 -9.02 -15.88
CA VAL A 126 -9.75 -10.39 -15.39
C VAL A 126 -10.30 -10.44 -13.98
N ASN A 127 -11.28 -11.30 -13.77
CA ASN A 127 -11.81 -11.59 -12.45
C ASN A 127 -10.89 -12.64 -11.80
N ALA A 128 -10.32 -12.32 -10.64
CA ALA A 128 -9.42 -13.22 -9.91
C ALA A 128 -10.07 -14.59 -9.63
N ARG A 129 -11.39 -14.62 -9.52
CA ARG A 129 -12.16 -15.86 -9.33
C ARG A 129 -11.94 -16.88 -10.46
N TYR A 130 -11.57 -16.41 -11.66
CA TYR A 130 -11.38 -17.23 -12.84
C TYR A 130 -9.91 -17.33 -13.28
N LEU A 131 -8.97 -17.01 -12.37
CA LEU A 131 -7.58 -17.26 -12.64
C LEU A 131 -7.30 -18.77 -12.78
N ASP A 132 -6.38 -19.09 -13.68
CA ASP A 132 -5.94 -20.46 -13.92
C ASP A 132 -4.42 -20.49 -14.19
N GLU A 133 -3.87 -21.69 -14.32
CA GLU A 133 -2.44 -21.89 -14.57
C GLU A 133 -1.97 -21.28 -15.89
N GLU A 134 -2.86 -21.16 -16.87
CA GLU A 134 -2.54 -20.56 -18.17
C GLU A 134 -2.22 -19.08 -18.03
N LYS A 135 -2.96 -18.37 -17.16
CA LYS A 135 -2.76 -16.93 -16.93
C LYS A 135 -1.61 -16.61 -15.99
N VAL A 136 -1.35 -17.48 -15.04
CA VAL A 136 -0.31 -17.30 -14.00
C VAL A 136 0.53 -18.58 -13.85
N PRO A 137 1.29 -18.96 -14.89
CA PRO A 137 1.92 -20.29 -14.95
C PRO A 137 3.00 -20.55 -13.90
N GLU A 138 3.59 -19.49 -13.31
CA GLU A 138 4.64 -19.65 -12.30
C GLU A 138 4.13 -19.66 -10.86
N LEU A 139 2.84 -19.60 -10.65
CA LEU A 139 2.24 -19.62 -9.32
C LEU A 139 1.73 -20.99 -8.92
#